data_4891733fcd22ab45a1a0f53b1bb16187
#
_entry.id   4891733fcd22ab45a1a0f53b1bb16187
#
_cell.length_a   1.000
_cell.length_b   1.000
_cell.length_c   1.000
_cell.angle_alpha   90.00
_cell.angle_beta   90.00
_cell.angle_gamma   90.00
#
_symmetry.space_group_name_H-M   'P 1'
#
loop_
_entity.id
_entity.type
_entity.pdbx_description
1 polymer ?
#
loop_
_entity_poly.entity_id
_entity_poly.type
_entity_poly.pdbx_seq_one_letter_code
_entity_poly.pdbx_strand_id
1 'polypeptide(L)'
;MSAISRRHAGLCWPRAHQRLLLRVLCGDADRASVALEKWQQAVDLARIDAGSLALMPLLHRRVSELGLRTPLAPLLKGAYRWRWCENQLLLRETLPVLARWTTEGVPVLALKGLALLRRYGNIGVRPLSDVDVLVPRSHAPALMRALPTAGWRARADDAPPPGRTDDRMAATHAAGFIRGRAEIDLHWASLAEDLSPGGDERLWQRSAAAPVTIPGTGGPGVSLRLPATVDLLLQVCVHGARWSRTSAITWVPDALVILREHGAAFDWPALVAEARARRLQVPLAETLRFLREELDAPVPAHVLAALDAEAPDWIYWSEYFARSAAPGRATTADRAAARLAQIVRAGGTLPAGFSEPS
;
A
#
# COMPACT_ATOMS: atom_id res chain seq x y z
N MET A 1 17.47 10.62 -17.35
CA MET A 1 16.24 10.93 -16.61
C MET A 1 15.14 11.16 -17.62
N SER A 2 14.10 10.31 -17.63
CA SER A 2 12.96 10.44 -18.54
C SER A 2 12.23 11.77 -18.29
N ALA A 3 11.44 12.25 -19.27
CA ALA A 3 10.60 13.45 -19.12
C ALA A 3 9.66 13.35 -17.90
N ILE A 4 9.26 12.14 -17.54
CA ILE A 4 8.45 11.77 -16.39
C ILE A 4 9.20 12.05 -15.07
N SER A 5 10.50 11.74 -14.99
CA SER A 5 11.33 12.03 -13.79
C SER A 5 11.37 13.52 -13.40
N ARG A 6 11.23 14.42 -14.35
CA ARG A 6 11.14 15.87 -14.10
C ARG A 6 9.73 16.29 -13.62
N ARG A 7 8.68 15.63 -14.07
CA ARG A 7 7.30 15.85 -13.59
C ARG A 7 7.09 15.39 -12.15
N HIS A 8 7.88 14.42 -11.68
CA HIS A 8 7.80 13.89 -10.30
C HIS A 8 8.62 14.68 -9.27
N ALA A 9 9.33 15.73 -9.68
CA ALA A 9 10.08 16.57 -8.75
C ALA A 9 9.13 17.18 -7.70
N GLY A 10 9.22 16.67 -6.47
CA GLY A 10 8.38 17.11 -5.35
C GLY A 10 7.20 16.21 -5.01
N LEU A 11 7.03 15.10 -5.69
CA LEU A 11 6.11 14.03 -5.36
C LEU A 11 6.75 13.03 -4.36
N CYS A 12 5.98 12.04 -3.95
CA CYS A 12 6.33 11.05 -2.93
C CYS A 12 7.27 9.93 -3.41
N TRP A 13 8.12 10.21 -4.39
CA TRP A 13 9.01 9.23 -4.98
C TRP A 13 10.29 9.02 -4.16
N PRO A 14 10.89 7.82 -4.20
CA PRO A 14 12.11 7.54 -3.46
C PRO A 14 13.24 8.52 -3.80
N ARG A 15 13.88 9.08 -2.78
CA ARG A 15 15.01 10.00 -2.90
C ARG A 15 16.28 9.26 -3.32
N ALA A 16 17.33 9.94 -3.69
CA ALA A 16 18.58 9.33 -4.17
C ALA A 16 19.15 8.28 -3.20
N HIS A 17 19.26 8.60 -1.90
CA HIS A 17 19.74 7.64 -0.89
C HIS A 17 18.76 6.47 -0.69
N GLN A 18 17.44 6.69 -0.77
CA GLN A 18 16.44 5.64 -0.70
C GLN A 18 16.51 4.70 -1.91
N ARG A 19 16.80 5.23 -3.12
CA ARG A 19 17.04 4.41 -4.31
C ARG A 19 18.27 3.51 -4.16
N LEU A 20 19.33 4.01 -3.52
CA LEU A 20 20.49 3.16 -3.19
C LEU A 20 20.09 2.02 -2.26
N LEU A 21 19.34 2.30 -1.18
CA LEU A 21 18.82 1.27 -0.28
C LEU A 21 17.95 0.25 -1.02
N LEU A 22 17.04 0.69 -1.87
CA LEU A 22 16.19 -0.19 -2.68
C LEU A 22 17.02 -1.08 -3.61
N ARG A 23 18.11 -0.57 -4.20
CA ARG A 23 19.03 -1.37 -5.01
C ARG A 23 19.76 -2.43 -4.19
N VAL A 24 20.09 -2.19 -2.92
CA VAL A 24 20.61 -3.22 -2.01
C VAL A 24 19.58 -4.33 -1.82
N LEU A 25 18.32 -3.97 -1.58
CA LEU A 25 17.25 -4.91 -1.31
C LEU A 25 16.85 -5.75 -2.53
N CYS A 26 17.01 -5.19 -3.73
CA CYS A 26 16.42 -5.73 -4.96
C CYS A 26 17.46 -6.22 -5.97
N GLY A 27 18.72 -5.78 -5.89
CA GLY A 27 19.78 -6.16 -6.83
C GLY A 27 20.32 -7.60 -6.61
N ASP A 28 21.11 -8.08 -7.55
CA ASP A 28 21.97 -9.25 -7.33
C ASP A 28 23.04 -8.96 -6.25
N ALA A 29 23.88 -9.95 -5.93
CA ALA A 29 24.87 -9.83 -4.84
C ALA A 29 25.89 -8.70 -5.11
N ASP A 30 26.40 -8.61 -6.35
CA ASP A 30 27.45 -7.64 -6.71
C ASP A 30 26.90 -6.21 -6.69
N ARG A 31 25.74 -5.99 -7.32
CA ARG A 31 25.05 -4.70 -7.32
C ARG A 31 24.63 -4.29 -5.91
N ALA A 32 24.16 -5.24 -5.09
CA ALA A 32 23.78 -4.99 -3.71
C ALA A 32 24.96 -4.56 -2.85
N SER A 33 26.14 -5.20 -3.01
CA SER A 33 27.35 -4.81 -2.29
C SER A 33 27.76 -3.38 -2.59
N VAL A 34 27.88 -3.02 -3.87
CA VAL A 34 28.24 -1.66 -4.31
C VAL A 34 27.20 -0.62 -3.86
N ALA A 35 25.90 -0.99 -3.93
CA ALA A 35 24.85 -0.09 -3.49
C ALA A 35 24.86 0.12 -1.97
N LEU A 36 25.18 -0.92 -1.18
CA LEU A 36 25.29 -0.85 0.27
C LEU A 36 26.43 0.09 0.70
N GLU A 37 27.60 0.00 0.09
CA GLU A 37 28.72 0.88 0.37
C GLU A 37 28.37 2.35 0.08
N LYS A 38 27.79 2.64 -1.10
CA LYS A 38 27.34 3.97 -1.48
C LYS A 38 26.26 4.51 -0.55
N TRP A 39 25.34 3.65 -0.15
CA TRP A 39 24.25 4.03 0.77
C TRP A 39 24.81 4.40 2.14
N GLN A 40 25.75 3.61 2.70
CA GLN A 40 26.40 3.89 3.99
C GLN A 40 27.18 5.21 3.98
N GLN A 41 27.78 5.58 2.85
CA GLN A 41 28.48 6.85 2.70
C GLN A 41 27.52 8.05 2.57
N ALA A 42 26.32 7.82 2.01
CA ALA A 42 25.35 8.88 1.72
C ALA A 42 24.37 9.15 2.89
N VAL A 43 24.29 8.27 3.89
CA VAL A 43 23.27 8.34 4.94
C VAL A 43 23.89 8.66 6.30
N ASP A 44 23.40 9.74 6.90
CA ASP A 44 23.60 10.00 8.33
C ASP A 44 22.56 9.20 9.13
N LEU A 45 23.02 8.16 9.84
CA LEU A 45 22.15 7.29 10.64
C LEU A 45 21.46 8.02 11.80
N ALA A 46 22.06 9.11 12.30
CA ALA A 46 21.42 9.92 13.36
C ALA A 46 20.23 10.73 12.82
N ARG A 47 20.14 10.87 11.49
CA ARG A 47 19.11 11.62 10.77
C ARG A 47 18.40 10.78 9.71
N ILE A 48 18.40 9.47 9.89
CA ILE A 48 17.77 8.57 8.93
C ILE A 48 16.28 8.90 8.79
N ASP A 49 15.80 8.96 7.56
CA ASP A 49 14.38 9.19 7.29
C ASP A 49 13.53 7.97 7.65
N ALA A 50 12.24 8.21 7.94
CA ALA A 50 11.32 7.17 8.36
C ALA A 50 11.12 6.05 7.33
N GLY A 51 11.18 6.37 6.02
CA GLY A 51 11.06 5.38 4.95
C GLY A 51 12.25 4.43 4.92
N SER A 52 13.48 4.96 5.01
CA SER A 52 14.70 4.16 5.11
C SER A 52 14.71 3.33 6.40
N LEU A 53 14.33 3.93 7.54
CA LEU A 53 14.26 3.23 8.82
C LEU A 53 13.29 2.04 8.78
N ALA A 54 12.15 2.18 8.11
CA ALA A 54 11.18 1.11 7.93
C ALA A 54 11.74 -0.10 7.16
N LEU A 55 12.76 0.10 6.33
CA LEU A 55 13.40 -0.96 5.55
C LEU A 55 14.60 -1.63 6.24
N MET A 56 15.05 -1.16 7.40
CA MET A 56 16.18 -1.74 8.12
C MET A 56 16.00 -3.24 8.45
N PRO A 57 14.82 -3.71 8.87
CA PRO A 57 14.61 -5.14 9.10
C PRO A 57 14.75 -5.98 7.83
N LEU A 58 14.27 -5.48 6.70
CA LEU A 58 14.43 -6.15 5.41
C LEU A 58 15.90 -6.13 4.96
N LEU A 59 16.60 -5.02 5.20
CA LEU A 59 18.04 -4.89 4.96
C LEU A 59 18.83 -5.90 5.80
N HIS A 60 18.47 -6.11 7.08
CA HIS A 60 19.06 -7.14 7.91
C HIS A 60 18.99 -8.52 7.23
N ARG A 61 17.81 -8.93 6.81
CA ARG A 61 17.60 -10.19 6.10
C ARG A 61 18.45 -10.26 4.84
N ARG A 62 18.42 -9.21 4.01
CA ARG A 62 19.11 -9.18 2.73
C ARG A 62 20.63 -9.28 2.87
N VAL A 63 21.21 -8.52 3.81
CA VAL A 63 22.65 -8.58 4.13
C VAL A 63 23.06 -9.99 4.60
N SER A 64 22.22 -10.63 5.42
CA SER A 64 22.46 -12.00 5.89
C SER A 64 22.37 -13.03 4.77
N GLU A 65 21.35 -12.93 3.89
CA GLU A 65 21.16 -13.84 2.75
C GLU A 65 22.32 -13.77 1.75
N LEU A 66 22.87 -12.59 1.53
CA LEU A 66 23.99 -12.35 0.60
C LEU A 66 25.36 -12.49 1.24
N GLY A 67 25.44 -12.75 2.55
CA GLY A 67 26.73 -12.82 3.27
C GLY A 67 27.52 -11.51 3.27
N LEU A 68 26.86 -10.36 3.07
CA LEU A 68 27.53 -9.07 3.02
C LEU A 68 28.01 -8.64 4.40
N ARG A 69 29.25 -8.14 4.46
CA ARG A 69 29.83 -7.58 5.69
C ARG A 69 29.52 -6.09 5.79
N THR A 70 29.01 -5.65 6.95
CA THR A 70 28.72 -4.25 7.23
C THR A 70 28.90 -3.94 8.72
N PRO A 71 29.44 -2.79 9.09
CA PRO A 71 29.50 -2.36 10.49
C PRO A 71 28.12 -2.13 11.09
N LEU A 72 27.07 -2.02 10.24
CA LEU A 72 25.69 -1.84 10.65
C LEU A 72 25.00 -3.13 11.14
N ALA A 73 25.63 -4.30 10.99
CA ALA A 73 25.00 -5.59 11.31
C ALA A 73 24.34 -5.66 12.70
N PRO A 74 24.96 -5.15 13.79
CA PRO A 74 24.31 -5.13 15.11
C PRO A 74 23.06 -4.25 15.16
N LEU A 75 23.09 -3.05 14.53
CA LEU A 75 21.96 -2.13 14.45
C LEU A 75 20.81 -2.74 13.62
N LEU A 76 21.12 -3.33 12.47
CA LEU A 76 20.13 -3.98 11.61
C LEU A 76 19.45 -5.15 12.32
N LYS A 77 20.21 -5.95 13.07
CA LYS A 77 19.68 -7.05 13.91
C LYS A 77 18.77 -6.51 15.02
N GLY A 78 19.14 -5.38 15.63
CA GLY A 78 18.31 -4.68 16.62
C GLY A 78 17.00 -4.22 16.02
N ALA A 79 17.03 -3.56 14.86
CA ALA A 79 15.86 -3.09 14.13
C ALA A 79 14.92 -4.26 13.74
N TYR A 80 15.48 -5.39 13.27
CA TYR A 80 14.70 -6.59 12.98
C TYR A 80 14.00 -7.14 14.23
N ARG A 81 14.72 -7.31 15.36
CA ARG A 81 14.14 -7.81 16.61
C ARG A 81 13.06 -6.91 17.15
N TRP A 82 13.31 -5.59 17.13
CA TRP A 82 12.32 -4.61 17.53
C TRP A 82 11.05 -4.75 16.71
N ARG A 83 11.18 -4.80 15.38
CA ARG A 83 10.03 -4.91 14.47
C ARG A 83 9.27 -6.22 14.65
N TRP A 84 10.01 -7.31 14.90
CA TRP A 84 9.39 -8.60 15.19
C TRP A 84 8.49 -8.51 16.43
N CYS A 85 8.97 -7.89 17.52
CA CYS A 85 8.19 -7.68 18.74
C CYS A 85 6.97 -6.77 18.49
N GLU A 86 7.16 -5.64 17.80
CA GLU A 86 6.06 -4.70 17.49
C GLU A 86 4.95 -5.38 16.67
N ASN A 87 5.31 -6.13 15.63
CA ASN A 87 4.35 -6.83 14.81
C ASN A 87 3.63 -7.96 15.59
N GLN A 88 4.33 -8.67 16.48
CA GLN A 88 3.72 -9.66 17.36
C GLN A 88 2.67 -9.02 18.28
N LEU A 89 3.00 -7.90 18.90
CA LEU A 89 2.09 -7.18 19.78
C LEU A 89 0.86 -6.68 19.01
N LEU A 90 1.06 -6.09 17.84
CA LEU A 90 -0.03 -5.63 16.98
C LEU A 90 -0.98 -6.77 16.61
N LEU A 91 -0.45 -7.89 16.12
CA LEU A 91 -1.27 -9.04 15.69
C LEU A 91 -1.97 -9.71 16.89
N ARG A 92 -1.33 -9.77 18.04
CA ARG A 92 -1.93 -10.32 19.27
C ARG A 92 -3.15 -9.52 19.74
N GLU A 93 -3.14 -8.20 19.52
CA GLU A 93 -4.26 -7.33 19.86
C GLU A 93 -5.37 -7.33 18.80
N THR A 94 -5.01 -7.46 17.53
CA THR A 94 -5.95 -7.28 16.40
C THR A 94 -6.59 -8.57 15.92
N LEU A 95 -5.84 -9.69 15.80
CA LEU A 95 -6.38 -10.95 15.27
C LEU A 95 -7.57 -11.50 16.06
N PRO A 96 -7.66 -11.42 17.40
CA PRO A 96 -8.86 -11.83 18.13
C PRO A 96 -10.12 -11.06 17.74
N VAL A 97 -9.98 -9.76 17.41
CA VAL A 97 -11.10 -8.92 16.94
C VAL A 97 -11.57 -9.42 15.58
N LEU A 98 -10.64 -9.69 14.65
CA LEU A 98 -10.96 -10.21 13.32
C LEU A 98 -11.55 -11.62 13.40
N ALA A 99 -11.05 -12.47 14.29
CA ALA A 99 -11.59 -13.81 14.55
C ALA A 99 -13.04 -13.73 14.99
N ARG A 100 -13.36 -12.83 15.92
CA ARG A 100 -14.73 -12.60 16.36
C ARG A 100 -15.63 -12.20 15.19
N TRP A 101 -15.22 -11.22 14.37
CA TRP A 101 -16.03 -10.79 13.22
C TRP A 101 -16.29 -11.92 12.24
N THR A 102 -15.27 -12.73 11.92
CA THR A 102 -15.45 -13.89 11.03
C THR A 102 -16.36 -14.96 11.63
N THR A 103 -16.30 -15.17 12.96
CA THR A 103 -17.24 -16.09 13.66
C THR A 103 -18.67 -15.56 13.67
N GLU A 104 -18.84 -14.25 13.74
CA GLU A 104 -20.14 -13.57 13.63
C GLU A 104 -20.65 -13.49 12.17
N GLY A 105 -19.96 -14.12 11.21
CA GLY A 105 -20.35 -14.20 9.81
C GLY A 105 -19.99 -12.97 8.97
N VAL A 106 -19.19 -12.04 9.49
CA VAL A 106 -18.71 -10.89 8.71
C VAL A 106 -17.56 -11.32 7.81
N PRO A 107 -17.67 -11.17 6.49
CA PRO A 107 -16.53 -11.37 5.60
C PRO A 107 -15.45 -10.33 5.87
N VAL A 108 -14.22 -10.78 6.15
CA VAL A 108 -13.05 -9.92 6.39
C VAL A 108 -11.98 -10.26 5.38
N LEU A 109 -11.54 -9.25 4.61
CA LEU A 109 -10.46 -9.37 3.63
C LEU A 109 -9.26 -8.58 4.12
N ALA A 110 -8.12 -9.26 4.29
CA ALA A 110 -6.86 -8.62 4.65
C ALA A 110 -6.34 -7.77 3.49
N LEU A 111 -5.90 -6.57 3.78
CA LEU A 111 -5.30 -5.66 2.80
C LEU A 111 -3.81 -5.44 3.10
N LYS A 112 -3.12 -4.83 2.16
CA LYS A 112 -1.77 -4.26 2.30
C LYS A 112 -0.81 -5.14 3.14
N GLY A 113 -0.35 -4.61 4.29
CA GLY A 113 0.64 -5.24 5.15
C GLY A 113 0.25 -6.63 5.64
N LEU A 114 -0.98 -6.80 6.11
CA LEU A 114 -1.46 -8.07 6.61
C LEU A 114 -1.52 -9.14 5.51
N ALA A 115 -2.00 -8.77 4.31
CA ALA A 115 -2.05 -9.68 3.15
C ALA A 115 -0.66 -10.10 2.67
N LEU A 116 0.36 -9.27 2.89
CA LEU A 116 1.74 -9.50 2.44
C LEU A 116 2.58 -10.35 3.40
N LEU A 117 2.18 -10.50 4.66
CA LEU A 117 2.98 -11.20 5.68
C LEU A 117 3.43 -12.59 5.24
N ARG A 118 2.54 -13.37 4.60
CA ARG A 118 2.85 -14.72 4.11
C ARG A 118 3.97 -14.72 3.07
N ARG A 119 4.03 -13.70 2.21
CA ARG A 119 5.02 -13.60 1.12
C ARG A 119 6.41 -13.29 1.65
N TYR A 120 6.50 -12.62 2.77
CA TYR A 120 7.79 -12.38 3.42
C TYR A 120 8.30 -13.57 4.23
N GLY A 121 7.46 -14.54 4.57
CA GLY A 121 7.84 -15.74 5.34
C GLY A 121 8.33 -15.46 6.76
N ASN A 122 8.45 -14.18 7.14
CA ASN A 122 8.94 -13.75 8.45
C ASN A 122 8.29 -12.42 8.86
N ILE A 123 7.64 -12.41 10.01
CA ILE A 123 6.93 -11.26 10.57
C ILE A 123 7.84 -10.08 10.95
N GLY A 124 9.13 -10.32 11.19
CA GLY A 124 10.08 -9.28 11.62
C GLY A 124 10.66 -8.44 10.50
N VAL A 125 10.48 -8.81 9.23
CA VAL A 125 11.15 -8.12 8.10
C VAL A 125 10.35 -6.99 7.49
N ARG A 126 9.02 -7.07 7.55
CA ARG A 126 8.14 -6.03 7.04
C ARG A 126 7.41 -5.34 8.20
N PRO A 127 7.58 -4.02 8.36
CA PRO A 127 6.84 -3.29 9.39
C PRO A 127 5.33 -3.31 9.09
N LEU A 128 4.56 -3.53 10.15
CA LEU A 128 3.15 -3.21 10.21
C LEU A 128 3.00 -2.00 11.14
N SER A 129 2.34 -0.94 10.67
CA SER A 129 1.91 0.19 11.51
C SER A 129 0.52 -0.04 12.07
N ASP A 130 -0.29 -0.73 11.29
CA ASP A 130 -1.71 -0.99 11.46
C ASP A 130 -2.09 -2.33 10.84
N VAL A 131 -3.30 -2.75 11.06
CA VAL A 131 -3.93 -3.89 10.40
C VAL A 131 -5.07 -3.39 9.53
N ASP A 132 -4.78 -3.31 8.22
CA ASP A 132 -5.76 -2.93 7.22
C ASP A 132 -6.68 -4.10 6.87
N VAL A 133 -7.99 -3.91 7.02
CA VAL A 133 -9.00 -4.91 6.64
C VAL A 133 -10.16 -4.28 5.89
N LEU A 134 -10.61 -4.95 4.84
CA LEU A 134 -11.81 -4.58 4.10
C LEU A 134 -12.98 -5.47 4.56
N VAL A 135 -14.12 -4.82 4.80
CA VAL A 135 -15.40 -5.49 5.05
C VAL A 135 -16.42 -5.03 4.02
N PRO A 136 -17.48 -5.81 3.74
CA PRO A 136 -18.58 -5.33 2.90
C PRO A 136 -19.13 -4.02 3.47
N ARG A 137 -19.39 -3.05 2.60
CA ARG A 137 -19.85 -1.70 2.97
C ARG A 137 -21.07 -1.72 3.92
N SER A 138 -21.96 -2.69 3.77
CA SER A 138 -23.12 -2.88 4.62
C SER A 138 -22.81 -3.23 6.08
N HIS A 139 -21.65 -3.86 6.34
CA HIS A 139 -21.23 -4.25 7.69
C HIS A 139 -20.46 -3.14 8.43
N ALA A 140 -19.80 -2.25 7.70
CA ALA A 140 -18.93 -1.23 8.27
C ALA A 140 -19.62 -0.37 9.35
N PRO A 141 -20.86 0.14 9.19
CA PRO A 141 -21.51 0.95 10.23
C PRO A 141 -21.71 0.22 11.57
N ALA A 142 -22.03 -1.07 11.52
CA ALA A 142 -22.21 -1.89 12.73
C ALA A 142 -20.87 -2.09 13.45
N LEU A 143 -19.80 -2.41 12.71
CA LEU A 143 -18.46 -2.59 13.26
C LEU A 143 -17.88 -1.30 13.84
N MET A 144 -18.09 -0.17 13.16
CA MET A 144 -17.67 1.16 13.66
C MET A 144 -18.34 1.52 15.00
N ARG A 145 -19.58 1.07 15.23
CA ARG A 145 -20.27 1.24 16.53
C ARG A 145 -19.80 0.23 17.59
N ALA A 146 -19.44 -0.98 17.17
CA ALA A 146 -19.02 -2.04 18.09
C ALA A 146 -17.57 -1.89 18.59
N LEU A 147 -16.68 -1.32 17.80
CA LEU A 147 -15.28 -1.15 18.18
C LEU A 147 -15.09 -0.30 19.46
N PRO A 148 -15.76 0.86 19.64
CA PRO A 148 -15.66 1.62 20.88
C PRO A 148 -16.11 0.84 22.13
N THR A 149 -17.15 0.02 22.04
CA THR A 149 -17.62 -0.81 23.17
C THR A 149 -16.64 -1.93 23.53
N ALA A 150 -15.75 -2.30 22.59
CA ALA A 150 -14.66 -3.25 22.79
C ALA A 150 -13.32 -2.55 23.19
N GLY A 151 -13.37 -1.27 23.56
CA GLY A 151 -12.21 -0.50 24.04
C GLY A 151 -11.30 0.07 22.93
N TRP A 152 -11.75 0.08 21.69
CA TRP A 152 -11.06 0.72 20.56
C TRP A 152 -11.56 2.17 20.39
N ARG A 153 -10.67 3.14 20.36
CA ARG A 153 -11.03 4.55 20.10
C ARG A 153 -10.86 4.86 18.62
N ALA A 154 -11.83 5.54 18.02
CA ALA A 154 -11.61 6.09 16.70
C ALA A 154 -10.42 7.07 16.71
N ARG A 155 -9.59 7.08 15.68
CA ARG A 155 -8.56 8.09 15.48
C ARG A 155 -9.22 9.47 15.36
N ALA A 156 -8.58 10.52 15.92
CA ALA A 156 -9.21 11.84 16.05
C ALA A 156 -9.78 12.39 14.74
N ASP A 157 -9.04 12.20 13.64
CA ASP A 157 -9.45 12.64 12.30
C ASP A 157 -10.50 11.70 11.66
N ASP A 158 -10.77 10.56 12.29
CA ASP A 158 -11.61 9.48 11.75
C ASP A 158 -12.93 9.30 12.50
N ALA A 159 -13.12 9.97 13.64
CA ALA A 159 -14.37 9.93 14.38
C ALA A 159 -15.49 10.62 13.56
N PRO A 160 -16.54 9.90 13.11
CA PRO A 160 -17.66 10.56 12.45
C PRO A 160 -18.41 11.42 13.47
N PRO A 161 -18.87 12.61 13.10
CA PRO A 161 -19.84 13.32 13.90
C PRO A 161 -21.06 12.43 14.17
N PRO A 162 -21.70 12.53 15.34
CA PRO A 162 -22.90 11.76 15.64
C PRO A 162 -23.95 11.88 14.51
N GLY A 163 -24.45 10.73 14.03
CA GLY A 163 -25.48 10.67 12.98
C GLY A 163 -25.00 10.88 11.54
N ARG A 164 -23.68 11.03 11.29
CA ARG A 164 -23.13 11.29 9.95
C ARG A 164 -22.23 10.16 9.41
N THR A 165 -22.49 8.95 9.79
CA THR A 165 -21.70 7.78 9.33
C THR A 165 -21.79 7.60 7.80
N ASP A 166 -22.98 7.78 7.21
CA ASP A 166 -23.20 7.62 5.77
C ASP A 166 -22.47 8.70 4.96
N ASP A 167 -22.52 9.96 5.41
CA ASP A 167 -21.78 11.06 4.78
C ASP A 167 -20.28 10.78 4.78
N ARG A 168 -19.76 10.27 5.92
CA ARG A 168 -18.35 9.87 6.01
C ARG A 168 -18.02 8.73 5.06
N MET A 169 -18.85 7.69 5.03
CA MET A 169 -18.63 6.54 4.15
C MET A 169 -18.72 6.91 2.67
N ALA A 170 -19.44 7.96 2.32
CA ALA A 170 -19.46 8.51 0.97
C ALA A 170 -18.17 9.30 0.62
N ALA A 171 -17.53 9.90 1.62
CA ALA A 171 -16.37 10.77 1.43
C ALA A 171 -15.01 10.09 1.64
N THR A 172 -14.96 8.95 2.36
CA THR A 172 -13.73 8.27 2.71
C THR A 172 -13.82 6.76 2.44
N HIS A 173 -12.69 6.07 2.47
CA HIS A 173 -12.61 4.63 2.21
C HIS A 173 -12.43 3.79 3.47
N ALA A 174 -12.03 4.41 4.58
CA ALA A 174 -11.65 3.72 5.81
C ALA A 174 -11.80 4.63 7.05
N ALA A 175 -11.70 3.99 8.23
CA ALA A 175 -11.52 4.66 9.51
C ALA A 175 -10.57 3.87 10.42
N GLY A 176 -9.62 4.57 11.06
CA GLY A 176 -8.67 4.00 11.99
C GLY A 176 -9.23 3.91 13.41
N PHE A 177 -8.99 2.77 14.07
CA PHE A 177 -9.35 2.52 15.46
C PHE A 177 -8.14 2.06 16.25
N ILE A 178 -7.88 2.70 17.38
CA ILE A 178 -6.67 2.52 18.20
C ILE A 178 -7.02 1.94 19.56
N ARG A 179 -6.26 0.94 20.00
CA ARG A 179 -6.25 0.41 21.36
C ARG A 179 -4.80 0.24 21.84
N GLY A 180 -4.40 1.04 22.83
CA GLY A 180 -2.99 1.10 23.24
C GLY A 180 -2.08 1.52 22.09
N ARG A 181 -1.24 0.60 21.62
CA ARG A 181 -0.34 0.80 20.46
C ARG A 181 -0.83 0.10 19.20
N ALA A 182 -1.90 -0.68 19.30
CA ALA A 182 -2.46 -1.38 18.16
C ALA A 182 -3.47 -0.51 17.40
N GLU A 183 -3.46 -0.61 16.09
CA GLU A 183 -4.39 0.08 15.20
C GLU A 183 -5.02 -0.89 14.20
N ILE A 184 -6.33 -0.79 14.03
CA ILE A 184 -7.10 -1.42 12.94
C ILE A 184 -7.57 -0.31 12.03
N ASP A 185 -7.21 -0.39 10.74
CA ASP A 185 -7.78 0.47 9.72
C ASP A 185 -8.92 -0.29 9.01
N LEU A 186 -10.16 0.06 9.39
CA LEU A 186 -11.38 -0.59 8.91
C LEU A 186 -11.80 0.06 7.60
N HIS A 187 -11.61 -0.65 6.50
CA HIS A 187 -11.98 -0.21 5.15
C HIS A 187 -13.38 -0.71 4.76
N TRP A 188 -14.12 0.11 4.02
CA TRP A 188 -15.33 -0.22 3.28
C TRP A 188 -15.22 0.04 1.78
N ALA A 189 -14.07 0.58 1.35
CA ALA A 189 -13.57 0.56 -0.02
C ALA A 189 -12.07 0.30 0.02
N SER A 190 -11.55 -0.52 -0.88
CA SER A 190 -10.14 -0.96 -0.86
C SER A 190 -9.17 0.17 -1.21
N LEU A 191 -9.63 1.17 -1.96
CA LEU A 191 -8.83 2.28 -2.46
C LEU A 191 -9.58 3.62 -2.29
N ALA A 192 -8.84 4.66 -1.88
CA ALA A 192 -9.40 6.00 -1.75
C ALA A 192 -9.72 6.66 -3.11
N GLU A 193 -9.15 6.15 -4.19
CA GLU A 193 -9.43 6.59 -5.56
C GLU A 193 -10.79 6.11 -6.03
N ASP A 194 -11.29 4.97 -5.54
CA ASP A 194 -12.51 4.36 -6.02
C ASP A 194 -13.45 4.06 -4.85
N LEU A 195 -14.35 4.99 -4.58
CA LEU A 195 -15.41 4.89 -3.57
C LEU A 195 -16.76 4.43 -4.16
N SER A 196 -16.77 4.02 -5.43
CA SER A 196 -17.98 3.63 -6.12
C SER A 196 -18.65 2.41 -5.45
N PRO A 197 -19.98 2.39 -5.34
CA PRO A 197 -20.69 1.19 -4.94
C PRO A 197 -20.37 0.04 -5.91
N GLY A 198 -19.93 -1.11 -5.38
CA GLY A 198 -19.54 -2.25 -6.22
C GLY A 198 -18.10 -2.18 -6.80
N GLY A 199 -17.34 -1.10 -6.58
CA GLY A 199 -15.95 -0.98 -7.05
C GLY A 199 -15.03 -2.12 -6.62
N ASP A 200 -15.33 -2.75 -5.47
CA ASP A 200 -14.57 -3.88 -4.94
C ASP A 200 -15.20 -5.25 -5.23
N GLU A 201 -16.27 -5.33 -6.00
CA GLU A 201 -16.97 -6.60 -6.23
C GLU A 201 -16.07 -7.67 -6.85
N ARG A 202 -15.29 -7.32 -7.88
CA ARG A 202 -14.32 -8.23 -8.50
C ARG A 202 -13.18 -8.64 -7.56
N LEU A 203 -12.74 -7.72 -6.68
CA LEU A 203 -11.78 -8.02 -5.63
C LEU A 203 -12.34 -9.11 -4.67
N TRP A 204 -13.58 -8.97 -4.22
CA TRP A 204 -14.24 -9.95 -3.38
C TRP A 204 -14.40 -11.31 -4.07
N GLN A 205 -14.81 -11.31 -5.34
CA GLN A 205 -15.00 -12.53 -6.13
C GLN A 205 -13.68 -13.30 -6.31
N ARG A 206 -12.58 -12.62 -6.59
CA ARG A 206 -11.26 -13.23 -6.77
C ARG A 206 -10.55 -13.60 -5.47
N SER A 207 -10.99 -13.05 -4.33
CA SER A 207 -10.35 -13.32 -3.04
C SER A 207 -10.60 -14.74 -2.56
N ALA A 208 -9.66 -15.32 -1.83
CA ALA A 208 -9.75 -16.66 -1.28
C ALA A 208 -9.54 -16.67 0.24
N ALA A 209 -10.24 -17.55 0.96
CA ALA A 209 -10.03 -17.76 2.38
C ALA A 209 -8.67 -18.42 2.64
N ALA A 210 -7.94 -17.91 3.60
CA ALA A 210 -6.66 -18.46 4.02
C ALA A 210 -6.42 -18.21 5.52
N PRO A 211 -5.74 -19.12 6.23
CA PRO A 211 -5.37 -18.91 7.62
C PRO A 211 -4.29 -17.83 7.74
N VAL A 212 -4.52 -16.86 8.61
CA VAL A 212 -3.53 -15.88 9.07
C VAL A 212 -3.18 -16.24 10.51
N THR A 213 -1.92 -16.59 10.74
CA THR A 213 -1.41 -17.03 12.04
C THR A 213 -0.37 -16.05 12.58
N ILE A 214 -0.25 -15.99 13.90
CA ILE A 214 0.90 -15.34 14.55
C ILE A 214 2.00 -16.41 14.64
N PRO A 215 3.14 -16.24 13.96
CA PRO A 215 4.24 -17.21 14.04
C PRO A 215 4.73 -17.39 15.48
N GLY A 216 4.96 -18.65 15.88
CA GLY A 216 5.49 -18.98 17.21
C GLY A 216 4.47 -19.08 18.33
N THR A 217 3.18 -18.85 18.10
CA THR A 217 2.15 -18.98 19.15
C THR A 217 1.49 -20.32 19.22
N GLY A 218 1.61 -21.16 18.17
CA GLY A 218 0.92 -22.46 18.08
C GLY A 218 -0.61 -22.38 18.07
N GLY A 219 -1.16 -21.17 18.09
CA GLY A 219 -2.61 -20.95 18.09
C GLY A 219 -3.26 -21.20 16.73
N PRO A 220 -4.57 -21.51 16.72
CA PRO A 220 -5.32 -21.62 15.47
C PRO A 220 -5.29 -20.28 14.73
N GLY A 221 -5.02 -20.33 13.42
CA GLY A 221 -5.07 -19.13 12.59
C GLY A 221 -6.49 -18.57 12.47
N VAL A 222 -6.57 -17.28 12.23
CA VAL A 222 -7.82 -16.62 11.86
C VAL A 222 -8.02 -16.81 10.36
N SER A 223 -9.13 -17.37 9.94
CA SER A 223 -9.46 -17.51 8.53
C SER A 223 -9.93 -16.17 7.98
N LEU A 224 -9.06 -15.50 7.23
CA LEU A 224 -9.35 -14.25 6.54
C LEU A 224 -9.38 -14.48 5.02
N ARG A 225 -10.08 -13.64 4.30
CA ARG A 225 -9.92 -13.61 2.84
C ARG A 225 -8.63 -12.85 2.49
N LEU A 226 -7.93 -13.34 1.48
CA LEU A 226 -6.76 -12.67 0.91
C LEU A 226 -7.07 -12.25 -0.53
N PRO A 227 -6.61 -11.08 -0.97
CA PRO A 227 -6.79 -10.64 -2.35
C PRO A 227 -6.01 -11.53 -3.32
N ALA A 228 -6.50 -11.68 -4.53
CA ALA A 228 -5.72 -12.27 -5.60
C ALA A 228 -4.46 -11.43 -5.88
N THR A 229 -3.45 -12.04 -6.47
CA THR A 229 -2.15 -11.39 -6.72
C THR A 229 -2.27 -10.12 -7.55
N VAL A 230 -3.16 -10.13 -8.55
CA VAL A 230 -3.46 -8.97 -9.40
C VAL A 230 -3.97 -7.79 -8.57
N ASP A 231 -4.95 -8.05 -7.70
CA ASP A 231 -5.54 -7.03 -6.84
C ASP A 231 -4.54 -6.51 -5.81
N LEU A 232 -3.73 -7.41 -5.25
CA LEU A 232 -2.71 -7.03 -4.28
C LEU A 232 -1.63 -6.14 -4.91
N LEU A 233 -1.16 -6.46 -6.12
CA LEU A 233 -0.19 -5.62 -6.83
C LEU A 233 -0.79 -4.26 -7.18
N LEU A 234 -2.03 -4.22 -7.68
CA LEU A 234 -2.72 -2.97 -7.97
C LEU A 234 -2.82 -2.08 -6.71
N GLN A 235 -3.25 -2.65 -5.58
CA GLN A 235 -3.32 -1.92 -4.31
C GLN A 235 -1.97 -1.38 -3.85
N VAL A 236 -0.92 -2.21 -3.90
CA VAL A 236 0.45 -1.83 -3.51
C VAL A 236 0.95 -0.67 -4.37
N CYS A 237 0.79 -0.76 -5.68
CA CYS A 237 1.23 0.26 -6.63
C CYS A 237 0.45 1.58 -6.46
N VAL A 238 -0.87 1.51 -6.44
CA VAL A 238 -1.73 2.71 -6.33
C VAL A 238 -1.53 3.40 -4.98
N HIS A 239 -1.48 2.63 -3.89
CA HIS A 239 -1.20 3.18 -2.56
C HIS A 239 0.22 3.76 -2.47
N GLY A 240 1.20 3.10 -3.10
CA GLY A 240 2.59 3.54 -3.13
C GLY A 240 2.81 4.86 -3.90
N ALA A 241 1.94 5.15 -4.84
CA ALA A 241 1.96 6.42 -5.60
C ALA A 241 1.39 7.61 -4.82
N ARG A 242 0.82 7.40 -3.62
CA ARG A 242 0.26 8.48 -2.79
C ARG A 242 1.31 9.16 -1.93
N TRP A 243 1.09 10.42 -1.63
CA TRP A 243 1.89 11.12 -0.65
C TRP A 243 1.67 10.51 0.76
N SER A 244 2.77 10.35 1.47
CA SER A 244 2.76 9.95 2.87
C SER A 244 3.75 10.83 3.65
N ARG A 245 3.38 11.25 4.86
CA ARG A 245 4.25 12.02 5.75
C ARG A 245 5.55 11.28 6.05
N THR A 246 5.50 9.96 6.13
CA THR A 246 6.64 9.09 6.46
C THR A 246 7.37 8.58 5.23
N SER A 247 7.00 9.03 4.02
CA SER A 247 7.59 8.56 2.75
C SER A 247 7.69 7.04 2.69
N ALA A 248 6.53 6.35 2.69
CA ALA A 248 6.44 4.90 2.76
C ALA A 248 6.95 4.24 1.47
N ILE A 249 8.28 4.10 1.33
CA ILE A 249 8.92 3.40 0.21
C ILE A 249 8.84 1.87 0.32
N THR A 250 8.15 1.37 1.34
CA THR A 250 7.92 -0.08 1.56
C THR A 250 7.11 -0.74 0.45
N TRP A 251 6.31 0.05 -0.29
CA TRP A 251 5.56 -0.46 -1.44
C TRP A 251 6.48 -1.06 -2.53
N VAL A 252 7.71 -0.57 -2.65
CA VAL A 252 8.66 -1.02 -3.68
C VAL A 252 9.08 -2.48 -3.45
N PRO A 253 9.65 -2.88 -2.30
CA PRO A 253 9.91 -4.29 -2.03
C PRO A 253 8.63 -5.12 -1.96
N ASP A 254 7.50 -4.58 -1.53
CA ASP A 254 6.20 -5.27 -1.54
C ASP A 254 5.79 -5.67 -2.96
N ALA A 255 5.86 -4.73 -3.91
CA ALA A 255 5.56 -5.01 -5.33
C ALA A 255 6.54 -6.03 -5.92
N LEU A 256 7.84 -5.91 -5.61
CA LEU A 256 8.86 -6.83 -6.12
C LEU A 256 8.73 -8.25 -5.57
N VAL A 257 8.34 -8.42 -4.31
CA VAL A 257 8.04 -9.74 -3.73
C VAL A 257 6.89 -10.40 -4.49
N ILE A 258 5.82 -9.65 -4.77
CA ILE A 258 4.68 -10.15 -5.56
C ILE A 258 5.13 -10.57 -6.96
N LEU A 259 5.86 -9.72 -7.66
CA LEU A 259 6.28 -9.98 -9.04
C LEU A 259 7.27 -11.15 -9.13
N ARG A 260 8.19 -11.30 -8.18
CA ARG A 260 9.18 -12.39 -8.16
C ARG A 260 8.58 -13.74 -7.85
N GLU A 261 7.58 -13.79 -6.98
CA GLU A 261 6.89 -15.02 -6.63
C GLU A 261 6.16 -15.64 -7.83
N HIS A 262 5.61 -14.81 -8.70
CA HIS A 262 4.84 -15.26 -9.86
C HIS A 262 5.66 -15.30 -11.16
N GLY A 263 6.71 -14.50 -11.26
CA GLY A 263 7.59 -14.48 -12.43
C GLY A 263 6.82 -14.29 -13.74
N ALA A 264 7.09 -15.17 -14.71
CA ALA A 264 6.43 -15.15 -16.01
C ALA A 264 4.93 -15.55 -15.96
N ALA A 265 4.48 -16.18 -14.88
CA ALA A 265 3.09 -16.63 -14.74
C ALA A 265 2.15 -15.53 -14.21
N PHE A 266 2.64 -14.30 -14.00
CA PHE A 266 1.80 -13.19 -13.53
C PHE A 266 0.78 -12.79 -14.61
N ASP A 267 -0.48 -12.66 -14.21
CA ASP A 267 -1.60 -12.31 -15.12
C ASP A 267 -1.63 -10.79 -15.41
N TRP A 268 -0.75 -10.36 -16.31
CA TRP A 268 -0.68 -8.96 -16.75
C TRP A 268 -1.94 -8.47 -17.46
N PRO A 269 -2.59 -9.27 -18.33
CA PRO A 269 -3.86 -8.88 -18.93
C PRO A 269 -4.94 -8.55 -17.91
N ALA A 270 -5.09 -9.37 -16.85
CA ALA A 270 -6.05 -9.11 -15.79
C ALA A 270 -5.72 -7.84 -14.99
N LEU A 271 -4.42 -7.56 -14.73
CA LEU A 271 -3.99 -6.32 -14.07
C LEU A 271 -4.34 -5.09 -14.90
N VAL A 272 -4.07 -5.10 -16.20
CA VAL A 272 -4.40 -3.99 -17.11
C VAL A 272 -5.92 -3.78 -17.18
N ALA A 273 -6.67 -4.88 -17.31
CA ALA A 273 -8.14 -4.82 -17.36
C ALA A 273 -8.73 -4.24 -16.06
N GLU A 274 -8.21 -4.65 -14.90
CA GLU A 274 -8.66 -4.13 -13.61
C GLU A 274 -8.30 -2.64 -13.45
N ALA A 275 -7.09 -2.24 -13.83
CA ALA A 275 -6.67 -0.84 -13.79
C ALA A 275 -7.56 0.05 -14.68
N ARG A 276 -7.91 -0.43 -15.89
CA ARG A 276 -8.81 0.26 -16.80
C ARG A 276 -10.21 0.39 -16.23
N ALA A 277 -10.77 -0.71 -15.77
CA ALA A 277 -12.12 -0.73 -15.21
C ALA A 277 -12.29 0.22 -14.02
N ARG A 278 -11.23 0.41 -13.22
CA ARG A 278 -11.18 1.32 -12.06
C ARG A 278 -10.57 2.68 -12.40
N ARG A 279 -10.16 2.91 -13.65
CA ARG A 279 -9.50 4.13 -14.12
C ARG A 279 -8.28 4.50 -13.25
N LEU A 280 -7.41 3.51 -13.02
CA LEU A 280 -6.20 3.59 -12.21
C LEU A 280 -4.92 3.41 -13.06
N GLN A 281 -5.02 3.59 -14.39
CA GLN A 281 -3.90 3.40 -15.31
C GLN A 281 -2.72 4.29 -14.94
N VAL A 282 -2.95 5.57 -14.61
CA VAL A 282 -1.88 6.55 -14.32
C VAL A 282 -1.02 6.12 -13.13
N PRO A 283 -1.55 5.95 -11.90
CA PRO A 283 -0.71 5.55 -10.77
C PRO A 283 -0.05 4.18 -10.97
N LEU A 284 -0.73 3.24 -11.63
CA LEU A 284 -0.17 1.92 -11.92
C LEU A 284 0.98 2.00 -12.94
N ALA A 285 0.78 2.71 -14.07
CA ALA A 285 1.82 2.85 -15.09
C ALA A 285 3.08 3.51 -14.52
N GLU A 286 2.93 4.57 -13.74
CA GLU A 286 4.04 5.29 -13.14
C GLU A 286 4.83 4.43 -12.14
N THR A 287 4.14 3.68 -11.27
CA THR A 287 4.81 2.79 -10.32
C THR A 287 5.48 1.60 -11.00
N LEU A 288 4.84 0.96 -11.98
CA LEU A 288 5.43 -0.14 -12.75
C LEU A 288 6.64 0.34 -13.58
N ARG A 289 6.58 1.54 -14.15
CA ARG A 289 7.68 2.17 -14.87
C ARG A 289 8.88 2.38 -13.95
N PHE A 290 8.66 2.93 -12.75
CA PHE A 290 9.70 3.10 -11.74
C PHE A 290 10.35 1.74 -11.38
N LEU A 291 9.54 0.71 -11.10
CA LEU A 291 10.05 -0.62 -10.75
C LEU A 291 10.91 -1.21 -11.87
N ARG A 292 10.49 -1.05 -13.12
CA ARG A 292 11.23 -1.53 -14.28
C ARG A 292 12.52 -0.77 -14.53
N GLU A 293 12.47 0.57 -14.56
CA GLU A 293 13.60 1.40 -14.96
C GLU A 293 14.66 1.54 -13.86
N GLU A 294 14.26 1.55 -12.59
CA GLU A 294 15.18 1.78 -11.47
C GLU A 294 15.65 0.50 -10.78
N LEU A 295 14.89 -0.60 -10.90
CA LEU A 295 15.12 -1.82 -10.13
C LEU A 295 15.08 -3.10 -10.99
N ASP A 296 15.08 -2.98 -12.31
CA ASP A 296 15.06 -4.11 -13.25
C ASP A 296 13.92 -5.11 -12.96
N ALA A 297 12.76 -4.61 -12.50
CA ALA A 297 11.61 -5.47 -12.23
C ALA A 297 11.10 -6.14 -13.53
N PRO A 298 10.62 -7.39 -13.49
CA PRO A 298 10.16 -8.13 -14.66
C PRO A 298 8.81 -7.64 -15.18
N VAL A 299 8.69 -6.34 -15.44
CA VAL A 299 7.49 -5.72 -16.01
C VAL A 299 7.63 -5.70 -17.53
N PRO A 300 6.78 -6.40 -18.30
CA PRO A 300 6.89 -6.43 -19.75
C PRO A 300 6.61 -5.05 -20.38
N ALA A 301 7.32 -4.72 -21.46
CA ALA A 301 7.14 -3.44 -22.14
C ALA A 301 5.72 -3.24 -22.68
N HIS A 302 5.11 -4.32 -23.17
CA HIS A 302 3.74 -4.28 -23.72
C HIS A 302 2.69 -3.93 -22.66
N VAL A 303 2.95 -4.23 -21.37
CA VAL A 303 2.05 -3.87 -20.26
C VAL A 303 2.02 -2.36 -20.07
N LEU A 304 3.20 -1.71 -20.07
CA LEU A 304 3.30 -0.26 -20.00
C LEU A 304 2.66 0.40 -21.21
N ALA A 305 2.94 -0.14 -22.41
CA ALA A 305 2.31 0.34 -23.65
C ALA A 305 0.77 0.20 -23.61
N ALA A 306 0.26 -0.90 -23.06
CA ALA A 306 -1.19 -1.10 -22.91
C ALA A 306 -1.83 -0.14 -21.91
N LEU A 307 -1.14 0.22 -20.84
CA LEU A 307 -1.61 1.23 -19.86
C LEU A 307 -1.58 2.66 -20.42
N ASP A 308 -0.61 2.94 -21.33
CA ASP A 308 -0.44 4.25 -21.94
C ASP A 308 -1.31 4.43 -23.22
N ALA A 309 -1.77 3.33 -23.84
CA ALA A 309 -2.47 3.35 -25.15
C ALA A 309 -3.81 4.09 -25.13
N GLU A 310 -4.50 4.06 -24.02
CA GLU A 310 -5.65 4.91 -23.76
C GLU A 310 -5.15 6.08 -22.93
N ALA A 311 -4.88 7.21 -23.58
CA ALA A 311 -4.46 8.43 -22.87
C ALA A 311 -5.46 8.69 -21.74
N PRO A 312 -5.02 8.58 -20.48
CA PRO A 312 -5.94 8.84 -19.39
C PRO A 312 -6.39 10.29 -19.48
N ASP A 313 -7.69 10.49 -19.34
CA ASP A 313 -8.30 11.80 -19.25
C ASP A 313 -7.48 12.69 -18.28
N TRP A 314 -7.29 13.97 -18.61
CA TRP A 314 -6.57 14.94 -17.79
C TRP A 314 -6.99 14.93 -16.31
N ILE A 315 -8.24 14.60 -16.03
CA ILE A 315 -8.81 14.45 -14.68
C ILE A 315 -8.01 13.43 -13.84
N TYR A 316 -7.65 12.27 -14.43
CA TYR A 316 -6.93 11.23 -13.69
C TYR A 316 -5.47 11.56 -13.49
N TRP A 317 -4.85 12.33 -14.40
CA TRP A 317 -3.53 12.92 -14.18
C TRP A 317 -3.56 13.93 -13.04
N SER A 318 -4.56 14.82 -13.02
CA SER A 318 -4.73 15.81 -11.95
C SER A 318 -5.01 15.14 -10.60
N GLU A 319 -5.83 14.09 -10.58
CA GLU A 319 -6.04 13.28 -9.36
C GLU A 319 -4.74 12.67 -8.88
N TYR A 320 -3.96 12.05 -9.78
CA TYR A 320 -2.67 11.46 -9.45
C TYR A 320 -1.72 12.50 -8.83
N PHE A 321 -1.61 13.69 -9.42
CA PHE A 321 -0.81 14.77 -8.86
C PHE A 321 -1.34 15.24 -7.50
N ALA A 322 -2.64 15.43 -7.35
CA ALA A 322 -3.25 15.82 -6.08
C ALA A 322 -2.93 14.84 -4.94
N ARG A 323 -2.96 13.52 -5.25
CA ARG A 323 -2.71 12.46 -4.27
C ARG A 323 -1.23 12.20 -4.00
N SER A 324 -0.38 12.45 -4.99
CA SER A 324 1.07 12.21 -4.89
C SER A 324 1.85 13.41 -4.36
N ALA A 325 1.29 14.61 -4.41
CA ALA A 325 1.94 15.85 -4.00
C ALA A 325 1.90 16.03 -2.47
N ALA A 326 2.98 16.60 -1.92
CA ALA A 326 2.99 17.03 -0.52
C ALA A 326 1.90 18.08 -0.25
N PRO A 327 1.37 18.15 0.99
CA PRO A 327 0.38 19.16 1.38
C PRO A 327 0.85 20.59 1.01
N GLY A 328 -0.05 21.36 0.40
CA GLY A 328 0.24 22.71 -0.08
C GLY A 328 0.85 22.79 -1.49
N ARG A 329 1.27 21.69 -2.11
CA ARG A 329 1.73 21.64 -3.51
C ARG A 329 0.62 21.35 -4.51
N ALA A 330 -0.37 20.55 -4.13
CA ALA A 330 -1.55 20.35 -4.96
C ALA A 330 -2.38 21.63 -5.03
N THR A 331 -2.72 22.05 -6.23
CA THR A 331 -3.55 23.22 -6.46
C THR A 331 -5.01 22.96 -6.09
N THR A 332 -5.82 24.03 -6.03
CA THR A 332 -7.27 23.87 -5.85
C THR A 332 -7.89 23.15 -7.04
N ALA A 333 -7.37 23.36 -8.25
CA ALA A 333 -7.80 22.66 -9.45
C ALA A 333 -7.51 21.15 -9.37
N ASP A 334 -6.31 20.74 -8.91
CA ASP A 334 -5.97 19.31 -8.75
C ASP A 334 -6.91 18.63 -7.74
N ARG A 335 -7.24 19.31 -6.63
CA ARG A 335 -8.18 18.79 -5.63
C ARG A 335 -9.61 18.71 -6.16
N ALA A 336 -10.03 19.67 -6.96
CA ALA A 336 -11.34 19.64 -7.63
C ALA A 336 -11.41 18.50 -8.64
N ALA A 337 -10.34 18.30 -9.45
CA ALA A 337 -10.24 17.19 -10.39
C ALA A 337 -10.29 15.83 -9.68
N ALA A 338 -9.63 15.68 -8.52
CA ALA A 338 -9.70 14.45 -7.73
C ALA A 338 -11.14 14.11 -7.28
N ARG A 339 -11.94 15.13 -6.93
CA ARG A 339 -13.36 14.94 -6.62
C ARG A 339 -14.19 14.58 -7.85
N LEU A 340 -13.93 15.23 -8.98
CA LEU A 340 -14.58 14.91 -10.26
C LEU A 340 -14.26 13.48 -10.71
N ALA A 341 -13.01 13.03 -10.56
CA ALA A 341 -12.62 11.67 -10.86
C ALA A 341 -13.45 10.64 -10.08
N GLN A 342 -13.74 10.90 -8.80
CA GLN A 342 -14.60 10.04 -8.00
C GLN A 342 -16.05 10.03 -8.50
N ILE A 343 -16.60 11.18 -8.88
CA ILE A 343 -17.96 11.29 -9.42
C ILE A 343 -18.08 10.47 -10.72
N VAL A 344 -17.10 10.61 -11.62
CA VAL A 344 -17.10 9.89 -12.91
C VAL A 344 -16.95 8.37 -12.68
N ARG A 345 -16.12 7.92 -11.73
CA ARG A 345 -16.02 6.48 -11.37
C ARG A 345 -17.34 5.93 -10.81
N ALA A 346 -18.07 6.74 -10.08
CA ALA A 346 -19.39 6.38 -9.55
C ALA A 346 -20.52 6.38 -10.62
N GLY A 347 -20.19 6.59 -11.90
CA GLY A 347 -21.16 6.64 -12.99
C GLY A 347 -21.83 8.00 -13.17
N GLY A 348 -21.38 9.04 -12.46
CA GLY A 348 -21.85 10.41 -12.65
C GLY A 348 -21.29 11.04 -13.92
N THR A 349 -22.03 11.98 -14.50
CA THR A 349 -21.57 12.80 -15.62
C THR A 349 -20.79 14.01 -15.13
N LEU A 350 -19.80 14.44 -15.90
CA LEU A 350 -19.10 15.70 -15.64
C LEU A 350 -20.09 16.89 -15.74
N PRO A 351 -20.00 17.88 -14.85
CA PRO A 351 -20.78 19.09 -14.97
C PRO A 351 -20.55 19.77 -16.33
N ALA A 352 -21.61 20.29 -16.94
CA ALA A 352 -21.51 21.03 -18.20
C ALA A 352 -20.52 22.20 -18.04
N GLY A 353 -19.51 22.27 -18.93
CA GLY A 353 -18.46 23.30 -18.89
C GLY A 353 -17.07 22.81 -18.46
N PHE A 354 -16.90 21.54 -18.07
CA PHE A 354 -15.60 20.92 -17.90
C PHE A 354 -15.14 20.31 -19.25
N SER A 355 -14.58 21.11 -20.12
CA SER A 355 -13.84 20.67 -21.30
C SER A 355 -12.33 20.63 -20.97
N GLU A 356 -11.57 19.83 -21.74
CA GLU A 356 -10.11 19.78 -21.63
C GLU A 356 -9.51 21.19 -21.68
N PRO A 357 -8.56 21.54 -20.79
CA PRO A 357 -7.81 22.76 -20.96
C PRO A 357 -7.03 22.66 -22.27
N SER A 358 -7.26 23.62 -23.17
CA SER A 358 -6.58 23.81 -24.45
C SER A 358 -5.06 23.92 -24.30
#